data_f3bbf17fa40233d666a36a30b96ad363
#
_entry.id   f3bbf17fa40233d666a36a30b96ad363
#
_cell.length_a   1.000
_cell.length_b   1.000
_cell.length_c   1.000
_cell.angle_alpha   90.00
_cell.angle_beta   90.00
_cell.angle_gamma   90.00
#
_symmetry.space_group_name_H-M   'P 1'
#
loop_
_entity.id
_entity.type
_entity.pdbx_description
1 polymer ?
#
loop_
_entity_poly.entity_id
_entity_poly.type
_entity_poly.pdbx_seq_one_letter_code
_entity_poly.pdbx_strand_id
1 'polypeptide(L)'
;MRKTILLWSAVVSSTAFGDSAMDLYRIPDGAQTRWYSFENPTGAKGAAAPENRTAKGHAFDSVAPGQTRVLADIKGSGEIRRMWFTVNERDPQMLRSLRFEIFWDGADGPAVSVPFGDFFGAILGRPVAFENEFFNNPEGRSFNCYIPMPFKTGAKVTLTNDSTRNLGKLFYDIDALQTAKPDPGALYFHAVWRRDPLTTLGQDFELLPRVQGKGRFLGVHVGLVGHPDNVGWFGEGEVKMYIDVDTDLPPIAGTGTEDYIGTGWGQGKFQMRYQGCLIAENGPAQFAFYRYHVPDPVFFHKDIRVTLQQMGGASKKQVVELLAKGVEVNPVSIDTDGTFIKLLESGAPIDLAAHESPDEAWVNMYRRDDVCATALFYLDAPKNGLPGLAPVDLRVAGLPERTQPEK
;
A
#
# COMPACT_ATOMS: atom_id res chain seq x y z
N MET A 1 -57.78 23.27 31.59
CA MET A 1 -56.61 23.61 30.80
C MET A 1 -55.38 22.89 31.36
N ARG A 2 -54.98 21.75 30.83
CA ARG A 2 -53.77 21.02 31.23
C ARG A 2 -52.65 21.47 30.28
N LYS A 3 -51.58 22.04 30.81
CA LYS A 3 -50.39 22.39 30.02
C LYS A 3 -49.48 21.14 29.95
N THR A 4 -49.32 20.58 28.78
CA THR A 4 -48.36 19.53 28.48
C THR A 4 -46.99 20.19 28.26
N ILE A 5 -46.03 19.89 29.14
CA ILE A 5 -44.62 20.30 29.00
C ILE A 5 -43.95 19.23 28.15
N LEU A 6 -43.54 19.55 26.93
CA LEU A 6 -42.63 18.71 26.11
C LEU A 6 -41.20 18.95 26.61
N LEU A 7 -40.61 17.92 27.22
CA LEU A 7 -39.16 17.89 27.45
C LEU A 7 -38.47 17.50 26.12
N TRP A 8 -37.71 18.43 25.59
CA TRP A 8 -36.77 18.19 24.52
C TRP A 8 -35.50 17.58 25.15
N SER A 9 -35.26 16.29 24.92
CA SER A 9 -33.97 15.64 25.21
C SER A 9 -32.98 16.09 24.14
N ALA A 10 -32.05 16.95 24.48
CA ALA A 10 -30.93 17.26 23.64
C ALA A 10 -29.99 16.04 23.62
N VAL A 11 -29.99 15.31 22.53
CA VAL A 11 -28.94 14.33 22.23
C VAL A 11 -27.69 15.12 21.92
N VAL A 12 -26.79 15.21 22.90
CA VAL A 12 -25.43 15.71 22.66
C VAL A 12 -24.70 14.62 21.88
N SER A 13 -24.67 14.79 20.57
CA SER A 13 -23.80 14.01 19.70
C SER A 13 -22.37 14.42 20.00
N SER A 14 -21.64 13.62 20.75
CA SER A 14 -20.18 13.78 20.89
C SER A 14 -19.55 13.47 19.55
N THR A 15 -19.31 14.47 18.73
CA THR A 15 -18.39 14.36 17.59
C THR A 15 -17.01 14.09 18.16
N ALA A 16 -16.51 12.86 18.01
CA ALA A 16 -15.10 12.57 18.21
C ALA A 16 -14.32 13.35 17.14
N PHE A 17 -13.82 14.53 17.54
CA PHE A 17 -12.84 15.25 16.74
C PHE A 17 -11.54 14.49 16.83
N GLY A 18 -11.01 14.04 15.70
CA GLY A 18 -9.63 13.58 15.62
C GLY A 18 -8.69 14.65 16.16
N ASP A 19 -7.59 14.24 16.79
CA ASP A 19 -6.55 15.13 17.31
C ASP A 19 -6.10 16.13 16.23
N SER A 20 -6.74 17.29 16.17
CA SER A 20 -6.26 18.41 15.38
C SER A 20 -5.08 19.06 16.14
N ALA A 21 -4.22 19.78 15.41
CA ALA A 21 -3.16 20.56 16.04
C ALA A 21 -3.67 21.50 17.16
N MET A 22 -4.97 21.80 17.15
CA MET A 22 -5.65 22.62 18.16
C MET A 22 -5.95 21.89 19.48
N ASP A 23 -5.79 20.57 19.53
CA ASP A 23 -6.06 19.76 20.72
C ASP A 23 -4.78 19.26 21.44
N LEU A 24 -3.59 19.70 21.00
CA LEU A 24 -2.31 19.29 21.59
C LEU A 24 -2.18 19.62 23.07
N TYR A 25 -2.93 20.57 23.59
CA TYR A 25 -2.95 20.98 25.00
C TYR A 25 -3.96 20.22 25.84
N ARG A 26 -4.69 19.26 25.26
CA ARG A 26 -5.70 18.45 25.97
C ARG A 26 -5.19 17.04 26.20
N ILE A 27 -5.55 16.48 27.37
CA ILE A 27 -5.33 15.07 27.68
C ILE A 27 -6.70 14.38 27.63
N PRO A 28 -6.93 13.43 26.71
CA PRO A 28 -8.18 12.65 26.70
C PRO A 28 -8.34 11.84 27.99
N ASP A 29 -9.58 11.69 28.46
CA ASP A 29 -9.86 10.96 29.70
C ASP A 29 -9.35 9.52 29.66
N GLY A 30 -8.53 9.16 30.66
CA GLY A 30 -7.95 7.83 30.80
C GLY A 30 -6.89 7.48 29.77
N ALA A 31 -6.45 8.45 28.96
CA ALA A 31 -5.40 8.23 27.99
C ALA A 31 -4.04 7.95 28.64
N GLN A 32 -3.34 6.95 28.13
CA GLN A 32 -2.02 6.56 28.61
C GLN A 32 -1.10 6.31 27.40
N THR A 33 0.00 7.04 27.35
CA THR A 33 1.06 6.82 26.36
C THR A 33 1.84 5.55 26.67
N ARG A 34 2.09 4.72 25.66
CA ARG A 34 2.91 3.52 25.73
C ARG A 34 3.87 3.47 24.55
N TRP A 35 5.09 3.04 24.84
CA TRP A 35 6.10 2.74 23.83
C TRP A 35 6.58 1.31 23.97
N TYR A 36 6.65 0.60 22.86
CA TYR A 36 7.16 -0.76 22.75
C TYR A 36 8.45 -0.72 21.96
N SER A 37 9.53 -1.20 22.56
CA SER A 37 10.86 -1.28 21.96
C SER A 37 11.64 -2.40 22.64
N PHE A 38 12.84 -2.70 22.21
CA PHE A 38 13.68 -3.67 22.93
C PHE A 38 14.04 -3.17 24.36
N GLU A 39 14.09 -1.87 24.59
CA GLU A 39 14.28 -1.29 25.93
C GLU A 39 13.00 -1.33 26.82
N ASN A 40 11.83 -1.60 26.23
CA ASN A 40 10.57 -1.82 26.93
C ASN A 40 9.62 -2.72 26.13
N PRO A 41 9.89 -4.02 26.01
CA PRO A 41 9.13 -4.92 25.14
C PRO A 41 7.67 -5.13 25.55
N THR A 42 7.32 -4.82 26.81
CA THR A 42 5.95 -4.93 27.32
C THR A 42 5.18 -3.61 27.28
N GLY A 43 5.83 -2.49 26.98
CA GLY A 43 5.24 -1.16 27.07
C GLY A 43 4.79 -0.78 28.49
N ALA A 44 5.21 -1.52 29.52
CA ALA A 44 4.75 -1.32 30.89
C ALA A 44 5.31 -0.03 31.48
N LYS A 45 4.47 0.64 32.30
CA LYS A 45 4.88 1.84 33.03
C LYS A 45 6.01 1.49 34.04
N GLY A 46 7.09 2.26 34.00
CA GLY A 46 8.23 2.09 34.92
C GLY A 46 9.12 0.89 34.60
N ALA A 47 9.02 0.28 33.38
CA ALA A 47 9.78 -0.89 32.99
C ALA A 47 10.82 -0.61 31.88
N ALA A 48 10.90 0.61 31.39
CA ALA A 48 11.83 0.96 30.32
C ALA A 48 13.29 1.05 30.81
N ALA A 49 14.24 0.67 29.92
CA ALA A 49 15.68 0.74 30.13
C ALA A 49 16.16 0.10 31.44
N PRO A 50 15.81 -1.17 31.75
CA PRO A 50 16.18 -1.81 33.01
C PRO A 50 17.64 -2.19 33.13
N GLU A 51 18.34 -2.27 31.99
CA GLU A 51 19.71 -2.70 31.89
C GLU A 51 20.69 -1.52 31.99
N ASN A 52 21.99 -1.82 32.23
CA ASN A 52 23.09 -0.86 32.21
C ASN A 52 22.82 0.41 33.02
N ARG A 53 22.16 0.30 34.20
CA ARG A 53 21.81 1.42 35.09
C ARG A 53 21.03 2.54 34.38
N THR A 54 20.05 2.16 33.58
CA THR A 54 19.20 3.04 32.74
C THR A 54 19.94 3.74 31.58
N ALA A 55 21.21 3.44 31.35
CA ALA A 55 21.86 3.79 30.10
C ALA A 55 21.48 2.75 29.01
N LYS A 56 21.79 3.05 27.77
CA LYS A 56 21.49 2.17 26.63
C LYS A 56 21.96 0.72 26.88
N GLY A 57 21.03 -0.21 27.11
CA GLY A 57 21.32 -1.61 27.46
C GLY A 57 20.88 -2.62 26.41
N HIS A 58 19.69 -2.45 25.84
CA HIS A 58 19.09 -3.40 24.89
C HIS A 58 18.42 -2.68 23.71
N ALA A 59 19.23 -2.04 22.87
CA ALA A 59 18.69 -1.18 21.81
C ALA A 59 18.23 -1.94 20.55
N PHE A 60 18.71 -3.16 20.32
CA PHE A 60 18.40 -3.96 19.14
C PHE A 60 18.52 -5.45 19.41
N ASP A 61 17.87 -6.24 18.55
CA ASP A 61 18.07 -7.69 18.45
C ASP A 61 18.28 -8.13 17.00
N SER A 62 18.74 -9.37 16.83
CA SER A 62 18.74 -10.04 15.55
C SER A 62 17.44 -10.80 15.31
N VAL A 63 17.15 -11.12 14.04
CA VAL A 63 16.05 -11.99 13.65
C VAL A 63 16.61 -13.10 12.75
N ALA A 64 16.75 -14.30 13.30
CA ALA A 64 17.29 -15.45 12.57
C ALA A 64 16.32 -15.92 11.44
N PRO A 65 16.81 -16.67 10.44
CA PRO A 65 15.95 -17.32 9.44
C PRO A 65 14.81 -18.11 10.08
N GLY A 66 13.58 -17.90 9.61
CA GLY A 66 12.36 -18.54 10.13
C GLY A 66 11.89 -18.02 11.50
N GLN A 67 12.62 -17.10 12.14
CA GLN A 67 12.25 -16.57 13.44
C GLN A 67 11.17 -15.48 13.31
N THR A 68 10.17 -15.56 14.19
CA THR A 68 9.19 -14.48 14.42
C THR A 68 9.53 -13.75 15.72
N ARG A 69 9.64 -12.42 15.65
CA ARG A 69 9.70 -11.52 16.82
C ARG A 69 8.34 -10.91 17.06
N VAL A 70 7.85 -11.00 18.28
CA VAL A 70 6.72 -10.20 18.76
C VAL A 70 7.28 -8.84 19.17
N LEU A 71 6.85 -7.79 18.49
CA LEU A 71 7.34 -6.42 18.69
C LEU A 71 6.45 -5.65 19.68
N ALA A 72 5.15 -5.94 19.67
CA ALA A 72 4.19 -5.45 20.64
C ALA A 72 3.07 -6.48 20.85
N ASP A 73 2.64 -6.68 22.10
CA ASP A 73 1.45 -7.44 22.48
C ASP A 73 0.64 -6.59 23.45
N ILE A 74 -0.25 -5.76 22.91
CA ILE A 74 -0.98 -4.72 23.61
C ILE A 74 -2.31 -5.31 24.09
N LYS A 75 -2.67 -5.08 25.35
CA LYS A 75 -3.96 -5.47 25.92
C LYS A 75 -4.80 -4.23 26.24
N GLY A 76 -6.11 -4.35 26.08
CA GLY A 76 -7.06 -3.26 26.27
C GLY A 76 -7.33 -2.50 24.98
N SER A 77 -8.01 -1.36 25.07
CA SER A 77 -8.36 -0.51 23.92
C SER A 77 -7.35 0.61 23.68
N GLY A 78 -7.26 1.07 22.47
CA GLY A 78 -6.35 2.15 22.12
C GLY A 78 -6.12 2.30 20.62
N GLU A 79 -5.01 2.96 20.29
CA GLU A 79 -4.61 3.23 18.91
C GLU A 79 -3.08 3.21 18.81
N ILE A 80 -2.51 2.51 17.82
CA ILE A 80 -1.13 2.70 17.42
C ILE A 80 -1.06 4.01 16.64
N ARG A 81 -0.18 4.93 17.07
CA ARG A 81 -0.07 6.29 16.51
C ARG A 81 1.13 6.47 15.60
N ARG A 82 2.22 5.77 15.92
CA ARG A 82 3.47 5.83 15.19
C ARG A 82 4.20 4.50 15.28
N MET A 83 4.88 4.16 14.20
CA MET A 83 5.89 3.09 14.18
C MET A 83 7.15 3.63 13.53
N TRP A 84 8.30 3.31 14.12
CA TRP A 84 9.62 3.58 13.58
C TRP A 84 10.47 2.33 13.58
N PHE A 85 11.21 2.11 12.50
CA PHE A 85 12.12 0.99 12.36
C PHE A 85 13.41 1.39 11.68
N THR A 86 14.50 0.67 11.98
CA THR A 86 15.67 0.59 11.10
C THR A 86 16.30 -0.80 11.19
N VAL A 87 16.89 -1.24 10.09
CA VAL A 87 17.56 -2.53 9.96
C VAL A 87 18.91 -2.37 9.30
N ASN A 88 19.87 -3.27 9.60
CA ASN A 88 21.20 -3.20 8.99
C ASN A 88 21.27 -3.81 7.58
N GLU A 89 20.35 -4.70 7.23
CA GLU A 89 20.25 -5.33 5.90
C GLU A 89 19.06 -4.71 5.16
N ARG A 90 19.31 -3.92 4.11
CA ARG A 90 18.28 -3.16 3.36
C ARG A 90 18.27 -3.47 1.87
N ASP A 91 18.90 -4.57 1.47
CA ASP A 91 18.80 -5.00 0.08
C ASP A 91 17.37 -5.46 -0.26
N PRO A 92 16.97 -5.42 -1.55
CA PRO A 92 15.61 -5.72 -1.97
C PRO A 92 15.10 -7.09 -1.53
N GLN A 93 15.94 -8.11 -1.56
CA GLN A 93 15.56 -9.46 -1.14
C GLN A 93 15.28 -9.52 0.37
N MET A 94 16.13 -8.93 1.21
CA MET A 94 15.88 -8.89 2.65
C MET A 94 14.59 -8.15 2.97
N LEU A 95 14.41 -6.94 2.44
CA LEU A 95 13.23 -6.11 2.73
C LEU A 95 11.91 -6.77 2.31
N ARG A 96 11.89 -7.57 1.23
CA ARG A 96 10.73 -8.35 0.81
C ARG A 96 10.60 -9.70 1.50
N SER A 97 11.67 -10.25 2.05
CA SER A 97 11.63 -11.48 2.83
C SER A 97 11.14 -11.25 4.26
N LEU A 98 11.31 -10.05 4.81
CA LEU A 98 10.77 -9.72 6.13
C LEU A 98 9.25 -9.58 6.03
N ARG A 99 8.51 -10.46 6.72
CA ARG A 99 7.04 -10.44 6.79
C ARG A 99 6.59 -9.66 8.00
N PHE A 100 5.89 -8.56 7.77
CA PHE A 100 5.33 -7.69 8.78
C PHE A 100 3.83 -7.96 8.94
N GLU A 101 3.41 -8.25 10.17
CA GLU A 101 2.02 -8.63 10.45
C GLU A 101 1.46 -7.89 11.67
N ILE A 102 0.17 -7.51 11.57
CA ILE A 102 -0.59 -6.94 12.68
C ILE A 102 -1.90 -7.70 12.83
N PHE A 103 -2.23 -8.03 14.08
CA PHE A 103 -3.44 -8.73 14.48
C PHE A 103 -4.23 -7.85 15.45
N TRP A 104 -5.52 -7.72 15.21
CA TRP A 104 -6.43 -6.96 16.06
C TRP A 104 -7.28 -7.88 16.94
N ASP A 105 -7.47 -7.50 18.20
CA ASP A 105 -8.49 -8.05 19.12
C ASP A 105 -8.45 -9.57 19.28
N GLY A 106 -7.26 -10.18 19.17
CA GLY A 106 -7.08 -11.62 19.33
C GLY A 106 -7.59 -12.45 18.14
N ALA A 107 -7.81 -11.82 16.97
CA ALA A 107 -8.17 -12.54 15.75
C ALA A 107 -7.14 -13.63 15.41
N ASP A 108 -7.62 -14.73 14.83
CA ASP A 108 -6.82 -15.91 14.43
C ASP A 108 -6.04 -15.71 13.13
N GLY A 109 -6.22 -14.58 12.44
CA GLY A 109 -5.50 -14.19 11.23
C GLY A 109 -5.13 -12.72 11.24
N PRO A 110 -4.06 -12.32 10.50
CA PRO A 110 -3.59 -10.95 10.43
C PRO A 110 -4.54 -10.06 9.63
N ALA A 111 -4.67 -8.81 10.07
CA ALA A 111 -5.28 -7.72 9.31
C ALA A 111 -4.27 -7.09 8.35
N VAL A 112 -3.02 -7.03 8.77
CA VAL A 112 -1.87 -6.59 7.96
C VAL A 112 -0.96 -7.79 7.79
N SER A 113 -0.66 -8.17 6.52
CA SER A 113 0.33 -9.20 6.20
C SER A 113 1.00 -8.82 4.88
N VAL A 114 2.19 -8.26 4.99
CA VAL A 114 2.88 -7.57 3.88
C VAL A 114 4.40 -7.74 3.97
N PRO A 115 5.17 -7.60 2.87
CA PRO A 115 6.60 -7.42 2.95
C PRO A 115 6.91 -6.10 3.67
N PHE A 116 7.85 -6.15 4.59
CA PHE A 116 8.23 -5.00 5.43
C PHE A 116 8.59 -3.77 4.59
N GLY A 117 9.47 -3.93 3.58
CA GLY A 117 9.89 -2.80 2.76
C GLY A 117 8.74 -2.14 2.00
N ASP A 118 7.92 -2.94 1.33
CA ASP A 118 6.81 -2.45 0.49
C ASP A 118 5.74 -1.75 1.35
N PHE A 119 5.51 -2.18 2.60
CA PHE A 119 4.61 -1.50 3.52
C PHE A 119 5.08 -0.08 3.84
N PHE A 120 6.36 0.09 4.16
CA PHE A 120 6.93 1.39 4.54
C PHE A 120 7.40 2.23 3.34
N GLY A 121 6.95 1.94 2.13
CA GLY A 121 7.25 2.74 0.94
C GLY A 121 8.59 2.45 0.28
N ALA A 122 9.37 1.44 0.73
CA ALA A 122 10.49 0.89 -0.03
C ALA A 122 9.97 -0.06 -1.12
N ILE A 123 9.17 0.51 -2.01
CA ILE A 123 8.51 -0.21 -3.11
C ILE A 123 9.58 -0.81 -4.03
N LEU A 124 9.32 -2.01 -4.57
CA LEU A 124 10.30 -2.81 -5.30
C LEU A 124 11.50 -3.26 -4.43
N GLY A 125 11.37 -3.19 -3.09
CA GLY A 125 12.48 -3.45 -2.17
C GLY A 125 13.58 -2.36 -2.21
N ARG A 126 13.31 -1.20 -2.81
CA ARG A 126 14.28 -0.10 -3.01
C ARG A 126 13.98 1.07 -2.07
N PRO A 127 14.68 1.19 -0.93
CA PRO A 127 14.51 2.32 -0.03
C PRO A 127 15.05 3.60 -0.68
N VAL A 128 14.24 4.65 -0.65
CA VAL A 128 14.59 6.01 -1.08
C VAL A 128 14.19 7.00 0.01
N ALA A 129 14.84 8.16 0.03
CA ALA A 129 14.42 9.24 0.93
C ALA A 129 13.14 9.86 0.44
N PHE A 130 12.13 9.95 1.32
CA PHE A 130 10.84 10.59 1.01
C PHE A 130 10.07 10.97 2.29
N GLU A 131 9.05 11.81 2.11
CA GLU A 131 8.04 12.16 3.11
C GLU A 131 6.68 12.29 2.42
N ASN A 132 5.62 11.76 3.06
CA ASN A 132 4.24 11.94 2.62
C ASN A 132 3.29 11.94 3.83
N GLU A 133 1.97 11.88 3.61
CA GLU A 133 0.96 11.95 4.69
C GLU A 133 1.13 10.87 5.76
N PHE A 134 1.49 9.65 5.35
CA PHE A 134 1.46 8.50 6.25
C PHE A 134 2.81 7.86 6.52
N PHE A 135 3.79 8.10 5.66
CA PHE A 135 5.09 7.46 5.76
C PHE A 135 6.21 8.45 5.50
N ASN A 136 7.35 8.20 6.12
CA ASN A 136 8.58 8.83 5.69
C ASN A 136 9.79 7.92 5.88
N ASN A 137 10.82 8.22 5.11
CA ASN A 137 12.13 7.62 5.19
C ASN A 137 13.17 8.74 4.94
N PRO A 138 13.57 9.51 5.97
CA PRO A 138 14.32 10.74 5.80
C PRO A 138 15.64 10.61 5.05
N GLU A 139 16.30 9.46 5.16
CA GLU A 139 17.64 9.23 4.58
C GLU A 139 17.73 7.92 3.78
N GLY A 140 16.61 7.28 3.45
CA GLY A 140 16.61 5.95 2.83
C GLY A 140 17.02 4.82 3.79
N ARG A 141 17.11 5.07 5.10
CA ARG A 141 17.63 4.12 6.09
C ARG A 141 16.69 3.83 7.26
N SER A 142 15.59 4.56 7.39
CA SER A 142 14.59 4.38 8.42
C SER A 142 13.19 4.28 7.82
N PHE A 143 12.28 3.68 8.56
CA PHE A 143 10.94 3.34 8.10
C PHE A 143 9.95 3.85 9.13
N ASN A 144 9.19 4.89 8.79
CA ASN A 144 8.20 5.49 9.67
C ASN A 144 6.79 5.32 9.10
N CYS A 145 5.81 5.07 9.99
CA CYS A 145 4.40 5.05 9.66
C CYS A 145 3.62 5.84 10.73
N TYR A 146 2.71 6.70 10.27
CA TYR A 146 1.86 7.57 11.09
C TYR A 146 0.37 7.31 10.88
N ILE A 147 0.02 6.21 10.22
CA ILE A 147 -1.39 5.82 10.04
C ILE A 147 -1.98 5.50 11.42
N PRO A 148 -3.09 6.13 11.81
CA PRO A 148 -3.81 5.78 13.03
C PRO A 148 -4.38 4.37 12.94
N MET A 149 -4.10 3.51 13.91
CA MET A 149 -4.54 2.10 13.89
C MET A 149 -5.29 1.76 15.17
N PRO A 150 -6.61 2.01 15.23
CA PRO A 150 -7.44 1.69 16.39
C PRO A 150 -7.60 0.20 16.66
N PHE A 151 -7.71 -0.17 17.95
CA PHE A 151 -8.06 -1.52 18.39
C PHE A 151 -8.97 -1.46 19.62
N LYS A 152 -9.84 -2.47 19.81
CA LYS A 152 -10.88 -2.45 20.83
C LYS A 152 -10.50 -3.24 22.11
N THR A 153 -9.77 -4.34 21.95
CA THR A 153 -9.37 -5.22 23.06
C THR A 153 -7.90 -5.62 23.05
N GLY A 154 -7.20 -5.38 21.95
CA GLY A 154 -5.77 -5.64 21.87
C GLY A 154 -5.20 -5.52 20.47
N ALA A 155 -3.87 -5.40 20.40
CA ALA A 155 -3.11 -5.38 19.17
C ALA A 155 -1.84 -6.23 19.34
N LYS A 156 -1.49 -7.02 18.31
CA LYS A 156 -0.23 -7.74 18.29
C LYS A 156 0.50 -7.43 16.98
N VAL A 157 1.76 -7.00 17.10
CA VAL A 157 2.63 -6.68 15.97
C VAL A 157 3.80 -7.66 15.94
N THR A 158 4.07 -8.24 14.77
CA THR A 158 5.15 -9.22 14.59
C THR A 158 5.99 -8.93 13.35
N LEU A 159 7.25 -9.35 13.40
CA LEU A 159 8.16 -9.40 12.26
C LEU A 159 8.75 -10.79 12.16
N THR A 160 8.58 -11.45 11.00
CA THR A 160 9.15 -12.76 10.69
C THR A 160 10.20 -12.62 9.60
N ASN A 161 11.36 -13.25 9.81
CA ASN A 161 12.39 -13.34 8.78
C ASN A 161 12.20 -14.61 7.97
N ASP A 162 11.52 -14.51 6.82
CA ASP A 162 11.30 -15.64 5.90
C ASP A 162 12.51 -15.88 4.97
N SER A 163 13.60 -15.10 5.09
CA SER A 163 14.82 -15.31 4.30
C SER A 163 15.69 -16.43 4.86
N THR A 164 16.69 -16.83 4.08
CA THR A 164 17.74 -17.77 4.51
C THR A 164 18.91 -17.09 5.22
N ARG A 165 18.89 -15.75 5.34
CA ARG A 165 19.95 -14.92 5.94
C ARG A 165 19.51 -14.37 7.30
N ASN A 166 20.44 -14.21 8.21
CA ASN A 166 20.18 -13.55 9.49
C ASN A 166 20.04 -12.03 9.29
N LEU A 167 18.96 -11.43 9.83
CA LEU A 167 18.89 -10.00 10.03
C LEU A 167 19.65 -9.66 11.31
N GLY A 168 20.84 -9.10 11.19
CA GLY A 168 21.76 -8.89 12.33
C GLY A 168 21.30 -7.87 13.33
N LYS A 169 20.63 -6.79 12.88
CA LYS A 169 20.14 -5.72 13.74
C LYS A 169 18.79 -5.20 13.27
N LEU A 170 17.84 -5.31 14.18
CA LEU A 170 16.53 -4.67 14.12
C LEU A 170 16.42 -3.68 15.28
N PHE A 171 16.09 -2.42 14.98
CA PHE A 171 15.69 -1.40 15.96
C PHE A 171 14.25 -1.03 15.68
N TYR A 172 13.45 -0.76 16.71
CA TYR A 172 12.07 -0.33 16.52
C TYR A 172 11.52 0.45 17.72
N ASP A 173 10.54 1.30 17.41
CA ASP A 173 9.59 1.89 18.37
C ASP A 173 8.17 1.70 17.81
N ILE A 174 7.23 1.30 18.66
CA ILE A 174 5.80 1.29 18.38
C ILE A 174 5.10 2.10 19.46
N ASP A 175 4.53 3.24 19.06
CA ASP A 175 3.93 4.21 19.95
C ASP A 175 2.41 4.03 19.95
N ALA A 176 1.83 3.77 21.10
CA ALA A 176 0.40 3.56 21.26
C ALA A 176 -0.19 4.51 22.30
N LEU A 177 -1.40 4.98 22.04
CA LEU A 177 -2.26 5.64 23.00
C LEU A 177 -3.29 4.62 23.48
N GLN A 178 -3.19 4.19 24.74
CA GLN A 178 -4.22 3.39 25.37
C GLN A 178 -5.34 4.27 25.90
N THR A 179 -6.58 3.80 25.79
CA THR A 179 -7.78 4.52 26.20
C THR A 179 -8.58 3.68 27.20
N ALA A 180 -9.38 4.33 28.03
CA ALA A 180 -10.21 3.63 29.02
C ALA A 180 -11.35 2.82 28.38
N LYS A 181 -11.79 3.22 27.18
CA LYS A 181 -12.85 2.57 26.41
C LYS A 181 -12.52 2.63 24.93
N PRO A 182 -12.89 1.59 24.16
CA PRO A 182 -12.75 1.62 22.71
C PRO A 182 -13.69 2.66 22.09
N ASP A 183 -13.28 3.23 20.95
CA ASP A 183 -14.20 3.96 20.07
C ASP A 183 -15.08 2.94 19.34
N PRO A 184 -16.41 2.92 19.56
CA PRO A 184 -17.30 1.96 18.93
C PRO A 184 -17.41 2.17 17.41
N GLY A 185 -17.15 3.40 16.93
CA GLY A 185 -17.19 3.75 15.51
C GLY A 185 -15.89 3.53 14.76
N ALA A 186 -14.79 3.23 15.47
CA ALA A 186 -13.50 3.03 14.84
C ALA A 186 -13.44 1.74 14.02
N LEU A 187 -12.89 1.86 12.81
CA LEU A 187 -12.58 0.77 11.91
C LEU A 187 -11.16 0.26 12.17
N TYR A 188 -10.90 -1.00 11.85
CA TYR A 188 -9.55 -1.58 11.94
C TYR A 188 -8.76 -1.27 10.69
N PHE A 189 -7.49 -0.98 10.84
CA PHE A 189 -6.57 -0.80 9.72
C PHE A 189 -6.15 -2.15 9.13
N HIS A 190 -6.09 -2.23 7.81
CA HIS A 190 -5.66 -3.39 7.04
C HIS A 190 -4.64 -3.00 5.99
N ALA A 191 -3.73 -3.94 5.69
CA ALA A 191 -2.87 -3.84 4.53
C ALA A 191 -2.63 -5.23 3.93
N VAL A 192 -2.71 -5.30 2.60
CA VAL A 192 -2.47 -6.54 1.84
C VAL A 192 -1.51 -6.25 0.70
N TRP A 193 -0.67 -7.23 0.38
CA TRP A 193 0.29 -7.12 -0.70
C TRP A 193 0.07 -8.20 -1.75
N ARG A 194 0.22 -7.81 -3.00
CA ARG A 194 0.11 -8.71 -4.16
C ARG A 194 1.23 -8.43 -5.16
N ARG A 195 1.59 -9.45 -5.95
CA ARG A 195 2.49 -9.34 -7.10
C ARG A 195 2.12 -10.36 -8.16
N ASP A 196 2.11 -9.92 -9.39
CA ASP A 196 2.11 -10.77 -10.57
C ASP A 196 3.42 -10.52 -11.32
N PRO A 197 4.41 -11.43 -11.25
CA PRO A 197 5.70 -11.25 -11.95
C PRO A 197 5.57 -11.12 -13.45
N LEU A 198 4.45 -11.55 -14.01
CA LEU A 198 4.03 -11.31 -15.38
C LEU A 198 2.49 -11.29 -15.39
N THR A 199 1.92 -10.08 -15.54
CA THR A 199 0.47 -9.90 -15.55
C THR A 199 -0.19 -10.63 -16.71
N THR A 200 -1.47 -10.95 -16.59
CA THR A 200 -2.23 -11.62 -17.65
C THR A 200 -2.70 -10.60 -18.67
N LEU A 201 -2.40 -10.85 -19.96
CA LEU A 201 -2.78 -9.95 -21.04
C LEU A 201 -4.30 -9.73 -21.10
N GLY A 202 -4.72 -8.47 -21.14
CA GLY A 202 -6.13 -8.08 -21.20
C GLY A 202 -6.90 -8.22 -19.88
N GLN A 203 -6.21 -8.54 -18.77
CA GLN A 203 -6.79 -8.57 -17.43
C GLN A 203 -6.20 -7.47 -16.57
N ASP A 204 -7.07 -6.78 -15.82
CA ASP A 204 -6.65 -5.79 -14.84
C ASP A 204 -5.90 -6.48 -13.69
N PHE A 205 -4.81 -5.86 -13.22
CA PHE A 205 -4.15 -6.27 -11.97
C PHE A 205 -5.01 -5.81 -10.78
N GLU A 206 -5.31 -6.70 -9.85
CA GLU A 206 -6.06 -6.35 -8.64
C GLU A 206 -5.15 -5.66 -7.62
N LEU A 207 -5.24 -4.35 -7.51
CA LEU A 207 -4.59 -3.58 -6.43
C LEU A 207 -5.14 -4.00 -5.06
N LEU A 208 -6.46 -4.11 -4.95
CA LEU A 208 -7.18 -4.67 -3.81
C LEU A 208 -8.20 -5.68 -4.33
N PRO A 209 -8.04 -7.00 -4.09
CA PRO A 209 -9.08 -7.98 -4.35
C PRO A 209 -10.36 -7.65 -3.59
N ARG A 210 -11.49 -8.19 -4.03
CA ARG A 210 -12.78 -7.89 -3.39
C ARG A 210 -12.78 -8.23 -1.91
N VAL A 211 -12.99 -7.20 -1.09
CA VAL A 211 -13.10 -7.28 0.37
C VAL A 211 -14.56 -7.03 0.76
N GLN A 212 -15.11 -7.91 1.61
CA GLN A 212 -16.47 -7.78 2.14
C GLN A 212 -16.46 -7.02 3.46
N GLY A 213 -17.46 -6.15 3.68
CA GLY A 213 -17.64 -5.38 4.89
C GLY A 213 -17.87 -3.90 4.61
N LYS A 214 -17.91 -3.10 5.67
CA LYS A 214 -18.00 -1.64 5.61
C LYS A 214 -16.62 -1.04 5.89
N GLY A 215 -16.20 -0.07 5.08
CA GLY A 215 -14.88 0.47 5.24
C GLY A 215 -14.55 1.71 4.42
N ARG A 216 -13.24 1.98 4.33
CA ARG A 216 -12.66 3.07 3.56
C ARG A 216 -11.38 2.58 2.90
N PHE A 217 -11.29 2.68 1.59
CA PHE A 217 -10.02 2.50 0.88
C PHE A 217 -9.17 3.74 1.11
N LEU A 218 -7.98 3.53 1.69
CA LEU A 218 -7.09 4.62 2.05
C LEU A 218 -6.09 4.95 0.95
N GLY A 219 -5.70 3.95 0.16
CA GLY A 219 -4.76 4.14 -0.93
C GLY A 219 -3.87 2.93 -1.20
N VAL A 220 -2.82 3.16 -1.98
CA VAL A 220 -1.98 2.09 -2.48
C VAL A 220 -0.53 2.55 -2.71
N HIS A 221 0.42 1.63 -2.50
CA HIS A 221 1.77 1.67 -3.05
C HIS A 221 1.83 0.72 -4.24
N VAL A 222 2.36 1.14 -5.36
CA VAL A 222 2.47 0.31 -6.57
C VAL A 222 3.90 0.31 -7.08
N GLY A 223 4.40 -0.86 -7.40
CA GLY A 223 5.67 -1.06 -8.09
C GLY A 223 5.45 -1.74 -9.43
N LEU A 224 6.10 -1.23 -10.48
CA LEU A 224 6.06 -1.78 -11.82
C LEU A 224 7.48 -1.96 -12.34
N VAL A 225 7.77 -3.13 -12.89
CA VAL A 225 8.96 -3.40 -13.68
C VAL A 225 8.52 -3.82 -15.07
N GLY A 226 8.85 -2.99 -16.07
CA GLY A 226 8.47 -3.23 -17.46
C GLY A 226 9.10 -4.49 -18.01
N HIS A 227 8.31 -5.28 -18.75
CA HIS A 227 8.84 -6.45 -19.45
C HIS A 227 9.88 -5.99 -20.50
N PRO A 228 11.02 -6.67 -20.63
CA PRO A 228 12.13 -6.24 -21.50
C PRO A 228 11.75 -6.04 -22.98
N ASP A 229 10.79 -6.82 -23.46
CA ASP A 229 10.34 -6.74 -24.87
C ASP A 229 9.36 -5.60 -25.13
N ASN A 230 8.80 -4.98 -24.08
CA ASN A 230 7.88 -3.87 -24.23
C ASN A 230 8.61 -2.58 -24.62
N VAL A 231 7.93 -1.75 -25.42
CA VAL A 231 8.37 -0.40 -25.77
C VAL A 231 7.29 0.61 -25.41
N GLY A 232 7.64 1.89 -25.49
CA GLY A 232 6.71 2.98 -25.27
C GLY A 232 6.36 3.20 -23.79
N TRP A 233 5.27 3.88 -23.59
CA TRP A 233 4.76 4.28 -22.29
C TRP A 233 3.96 3.14 -21.64
N PHE A 234 4.05 2.99 -20.30
CA PHE A 234 3.37 1.92 -19.57
C PHE A 234 2.03 2.34 -18.95
N GLY A 235 1.76 3.64 -18.85
CA GLY A 235 0.79 4.20 -17.94
C GLY A 235 -0.55 4.63 -18.55
N GLU A 236 -1.02 4.00 -19.63
CA GLU A 236 -2.35 4.24 -20.21
C GLU A 236 -3.49 3.52 -19.45
N GLY A 237 -3.14 2.62 -18.53
CA GLY A 237 -4.10 1.80 -17.81
C GLY A 237 -4.86 2.56 -16.73
N GLU A 238 -6.17 2.45 -16.74
CA GLU A 238 -7.08 3.07 -15.80
C GLU A 238 -7.09 2.38 -14.44
N VAL A 239 -7.14 3.15 -13.34
CA VAL A 239 -7.54 2.62 -12.04
C VAL A 239 -9.06 2.60 -11.96
N LYS A 240 -9.62 1.45 -11.57
CA LYS A 240 -11.07 1.23 -11.44
C LYS A 240 -11.41 0.77 -10.04
N MET A 241 -12.47 1.34 -9.45
CA MET A 241 -12.94 0.98 -8.12
C MET A 241 -14.40 0.53 -8.20
N TYR A 242 -14.64 -0.75 -7.91
CA TYR A 242 -15.96 -1.38 -7.86
C TYR A 242 -16.44 -1.37 -6.42
N ILE A 243 -17.57 -0.72 -6.14
CA ILE A 243 -18.07 -0.41 -4.80
C ILE A 243 -19.48 -0.98 -4.64
N ASP A 244 -19.73 -1.60 -3.47
CA ASP A 244 -21.07 -2.00 -3.04
C ASP A 244 -21.81 -2.88 -4.05
N VAL A 245 -21.19 -4.03 -4.39
CA VAL A 245 -21.67 -5.09 -5.30
C VAL A 245 -21.57 -4.79 -6.80
N ASP A 246 -20.94 -3.71 -7.19
CA ASP A 246 -20.65 -3.46 -8.61
C ASP A 246 -19.76 -4.56 -9.18
N THR A 247 -20.10 -5.04 -10.37
CA THR A 247 -19.39 -6.14 -11.05
C THR A 247 -18.81 -5.73 -12.38
N ASP A 248 -19.61 -5.14 -13.27
CA ASP A 248 -19.25 -4.90 -14.66
C ASP A 248 -18.72 -3.50 -14.91
N LEU A 249 -19.40 -2.49 -14.36
CA LEU A 249 -19.01 -1.10 -14.50
C LEU A 249 -18.76 -0.49 -13.13
N PRO A 250 -17.56 0.11 -12.91
CA PRO A 250 -17.25 0.76 -11.64
C PRO A 250 -17.86 2.17 -11.59
N PRO A 251 -18.21 2.72 -10.41
CA PRO A 251 -18.57 4.13 -10.25
C PRO A 251 -17.36 5.07 -10.33
N ILE A 252 -16.14 4.54 -10.18
CA ILE A 252 -14.91 5.32 -10.26
C ILE A 252 -13.97 4.66 -11.27
N ALA A 253 -13.61 5.40 -12.31
CA ALA A 253 -12.59 5.05 -13.29
C ALA A 253 -11.76 6.29 -13.63
N GLY A 254 -10.44 6.12 -13.76
CA GLY A 254 -9.52 7.13 -14.25
C GLY A 254 -9.43 7.16 -15.77
N THR A 255 -8.45 7.85 -16.31
CA THR A 255 -8.13 7.90 -17.73
C THR A 255 -6.74 7.34 -18.05
N GLY A 256 -5.91 7.11 -17.03
CA GLY A 256 -4.59 6.50 -17.11
C GLY A 256 -3.98 6.28 -15.73
N THR A 257 -2.84 5.64 -15.66
CA THR A 257 -2.10 5.42 -14.40
C THR A 257 -1.51 6.75 -13.89
N GLU A 258 -1.06 7.61 -14.81
CA GLU A 258 -0.43 8.89 -14.46
C GLU A 258 -1.42 9.89 -13.88
N ASP A 259 -2.66 9.98 -14.38
CA ASP A 259 -3.68 10.86 -13.82
C ASP A 259 -4.09 10.38 -12.42
N TYR A 260 -4.16 9.06 -12.20
CA TYR A 260 -4.42 8.51 -10.88
C TYR A 260 -3.39 8.98 -9.84
N ILE A 261 -2.12 9.06 -10.20
CA ILE A 261 -1.05 9.56 -9.31
C ILE A 261 -0.80 11.07 -9.45
N GLY A 262 -1.61 11.78 -10.23
CA GLY A 262 -1.68 13.24 -10.28
C GLY A 262 -0.65 13.90 -11.18
N THR A 263 -0.15 13.20 -12.20
CA THR A 263 0.64 13.78 -13.29
C THR A 263 -0.15 13.79 -14.60
N GLY A 264 0.45 14.23 -15.68
CA GLY A 264 -0.11 14.20 -17.02
C GLY A 264 1.02 14.20 -18.05
N TRP A 265 0.77 13.54 -19.20
CA TRP A 265 1.70 13.44 -20.33
C TRP A 265 3.01 12.70 -19.97
N GLY A 266 2.95 11.77 -19.03
CA GLY A 266 4.07 10.96 -18.59
C GLY A 266 4.32 11.01 -17.09
N GLN A 267 5.37 10.28 -16.65
CA GLN A 267 5.66 10.08 -15.24
C GLN A 267 7.13 10.36 -14.95
N GLY A 268 7.38 11.40 -14.16
CA GLY A 268 8.69 11.72 -13.58
C GLY A 268 8.76 11.34 -12.11
N LYS A 269 9.92 11.55 -11.48
CA LYS A 269 10.12 11.38 -10.04
C LYS A 269 9.63 12.62 -9.30
N PHE A 270 8.72 12.43 -8.35
CA PHE A 270 8.21 13.47 -7.46
C PHE A 270 7.67 12.87 -6.17
N GLN A 271 7.49 13.71 -5.14
CA GLN A 271 6.81 13.35 -3.90
C GLN A 271 5.95 14.51 -3.43
N MET A 272 4.70 14.21 -3.10
CA MET A 272 3.72 15.13 -2.56
C MET A 272 2.99 14.45 -1.39
N ARG A 273 2.18 15.22 -0.67
CA ARG A 273 1.52 14.75 0.53
C ARG A 273 0.67 13.50 0.31
N TYR A 274 -0.12 13.45 -0.77
CA TYR A 274 -1.09 12.38 -1.02
C TYR A 274 -0.77 11.51 -2.23
N GLN A 275 0.16 11.90 -3.07
CA GLN A 275 0.61 11.13 -4.23
C GLN A 275 2.08 11.40 -4.55
N GLY A 276 2.70 10.46 -5.23
CA GLY A 276 4.08 10.63 -5.68
C GLY A 276 4.61 9.42 -6.43
N CYS A 277 5.69 9.63 -7.15
CA CYS A 277 6.47 8.60 -7.80
C CYS A 277 7.92 8.67 -7.30
N LEU A 278 8.31 7.68 -6.50
CA LEU A 278 9.60 7.65 -5.83
C LEU A 278 10.72 7.11 -6.71
N ILE A 279 10.37 6.26 -7.67
CA ILE A 279 11.25 5.69 -8.68
C ILE A 279 10.58 5.90 -10.03
N ALA A 280 11.29 6.51 -10.98
CA ALA A 280 10.85 6.72 -12.36
C ALA A 280 12.06 6.54 -13.28
N GLU A 281 12.21 5.34 -13.83
CA GLU A 281 13.33 4.93 -14.69
C GLU A 281 12.75 4.33 -15.99
N ASN A 282 13.20 4.82 -17.15
CA ASN A 282 12.65 4.44 -18.43
C ASN A 282 13.44 3.35 -19.16
N GLY A 283 14.63 3.01 -18.72
CA GLY A 283 15.42 1.98 -19.37
C GLY A 283 16.38 1.25 -18.42
N PRO A 284 16.07 0.05 -17.93
CA PRO A 284 14.77 -0.65 -18.02
C PRO A 284 13.67 0.06 -17.23
N ALA A 285 12.43 -0.06 -17.69
CA ALA A 285 11.32 0.63 -17.07
C ALA A 285 11.09 0.12 -15.65
N GLN A 286 11.26 1.01 -14.65
CA GLN A 286 10.94 0.75 -13.24
C GLN A 286 10.24 1.97 -12.65
N PHE A 287 9.05 1.74 -12.12
CA PHE A 287 8.27 2.79 -11.49
C PHE A 287 7.78 2.35 -10.13
N ALA A 288 7.89 3.25 -9.14
CA ALA A 288 7.36 3.03 -7.80
C ALA A 288 6.61 4.28 -7.36
N PHE A 289 5.31 4.15 -7.17
CA PHE A 289 4.44 5.28 -6.90
C PHE A 289 3.41 4.98 -5.82
N TYR A 290 2.79 6.03 -5.28
CA TYR A 290 1.75 5.93 -4.27
C TYR A 290 0.63 6.94 -4.49
N ARG A 291 -0.57 6.59 -4.04
CA ARG A 291 -1.72 7.48 -3.95
C ARG A 291 -2.49 7.20 -2.66
N TYR A 292 -2.89 8.28 -1.94
CA TYR A 292 -3.74 8.21 -0.74
C TYR A 292 -5.01 9.05 -0.91
N HIS A 293 -6.14 8.42 -0.68
CA HIS A 293 -7.47 9.03 -0.74
C HIS A 293 -7.85 9.65 0.61
N VAL A 294 -7.13 10.72 0.99
CA VAL A 294 -7.39 11.48 2.23
C VAL A 294 -8.38 12.60 1.98
N PRO A 295 -8.10 13.54 1.01
CA PRO A 295 -9.03 14.63 0.71
C PRO A 295 -10.22 14.18 -0.15
N ASP A 296 -10.09 13.06 -0.85
CA ASP A 296 -11.05 12.46 -1.78
C ASP A 296 -11.43 11.04 -1.29
N PRO A 297 -12.13 10.90 -0.14
CA PRO A 297 -12.31 9.61 0.52
C PRO A 297 -13.17 8.66 -0.31
N VAL A 298 -12.73 7.38 -0.35
CA VAL A 298 -13.44 6.28 -1.00
C VAL A 298 -14.06 5.39 0.08
N PHE A 299 -15.36 5.52 0.30
CA PHE A 299 -16.13 4.73 1.25
C PHE A 299 -16.87 3.59 0.56
N PHE A 300 -17.04 2.48 1.28
CA PHE A 300 -17.88 1.36 0.87
C PHE A 300 -18.69 0.84 2.06
N HIS A 301 -19.88 0.29 1.78
CA HIS A 301 -20.82 -0.17 2.82
C HIS A 301 -21.05 -1.68 2.79
N LYS A 302 -20.67 -2.35 1.70
CA LYS A 302 -20.81 -3.81 1.53
C LYS A 302 -19.51 -4.47 1.09
N ASP A 303 -18.87 -3.93 0.08
CA ASP A 303 -17.60 -4.45 -0.45
C ASP A 303 -16.90 -3.43 -1.35
N ILE A 304 -15.62 -3.69 -1.60
CA ILE A 304 -14.81 -2.94 -2.58
C ILE A 304 -13.85 -3.89 -3.29
N ARG A 305 -13.61 -3.63 -4.58
CA ARG A 305 -12.50 -4.15 -5.38
C ARG A 305 -11.83 -3.01 -6.12
N VAL A 306 -10.50 -2.96 -6.13
CA VAL A 306 -9.74 -1.92 -6.83
C VAL A 306 -8.78 -2.58 -7.81
N THR A 307 -8.79 -2.15 -9.07
CA THR A 307 -7.95 -2.70 -10.13
C THR A 307 -7.13 -1.63 -10.83
N LEU A 308 -6.03 -2.04 -11.45
CA LEU A 308 -5.21 -1.25 -12.34
C LEU A 308 -5.14 -1.96 -13.68
N GLN A 309 -5.67 -1.36 -14.72
CA GLN A 309 -5.63 -1.89 -16.07
C GLN A 309 -4.18 -1.93 -16.58
N GLN A 310 -3.80 -3.04 -17.19
CA GLN A 310 -2.43 -3.25 -17.66
C GLN A 310 -2.33 -2.83 -19.14
N MET A 311 -2.16 -1.53 -19.34
CA MET A 311 -2.10 -0.91 -20.66
C MET A 311 -0.92 0.05 -20.77
N GLY A 312 -0.44 0.18 -21.99
CA GLY A 312 0.53 1.18 -22.38
C GLY A 312 0.23 1.73 -23.76
N GLY A 313 1.10 2.61 -24.23
CA GLY A 313 0.96 3.22 -25.54
C GLY A 313 2.30 3.43 -26.22
N ALA A 314 2.27 3.42 -27.56
CA ALA A 314 3.40 3.72 -28.42
C ALA A 314 2.89 4.18 -29.79
N SER A 315 3.80 4.67 -30.66
CA SER A 315 3.41 4.95 -32.06
C SER A 315 2.95 3.67 -32.75
N LYS A 316 2.03 3.79 -33.69
CA LYS A 316 1.55 2.67 -34.54
C LYS A 316 2.71 1.88 -35.10
N LYS A 317 3.72 2.56 -35.68
CA LYS A 317 4.93 1.93 -36.21
C LYS A 317 5.61 1.02 -35.19
N GLN A 318 5.82 1.51 -33.95
CA GLN A 318 6.46 0.71 -32.88
C GLN A 318 5.60 -0.50 -32.50
N VAL A 319 4.28 -0.34 -32.42
CA VAL A 319 3.39 -1.46 -32.08
C VAL A 319 3.37 -2.52 -33.19
N VAL A 320 3.36 -2.12 -34.46
CA VAL A 320 3.49 -3.04 -35.58
C VAL A 320 4.81 -3.80 -35.55
N GLU A 321 5.92 -3.13 -35.20
CA GLU A 321 7.22 -3.79 -35.04
C GLU A 321 7.24 -4.79 -33.85
N LEU A 322 6.54 -4.50 -32.75
CA LEU A 322 6.38 -5.44 -31.62
C LEU A 322 5.63 -6.70 -32.05
N LEU A 323 4.48 -6.51 -32.72
CA LEU A 323 3.66 -7.62 -33.23
C LEU A 323 4.43 -8.49 -34.21
N ALA A 324 5.20 -7.88 -35.11
CA ALA A 324 6.04 -8.58 -36.08
C ALA A 324 7.17 -9.40 -35.43
N LYS A 325 7.64 -9.01 -34.23
CA LYS A 325 8.59 -9.74 -33.41
C LYS A 325 7.95 -10.84 -32.54
N GLY A 326 6.61 -10.97 -32.57
CA GLY A 326 5.87 -11.94 -31.77
C GLY A 326 5.72 -11.53 -30.29
N VAL A 327 5.89 -10.24 -29.95
CA VAL A 327 5.63 -9.74 -28.60
C VAL A 327 4.12 -9.75 -28.34
N GLU A 328 3.72 -10.29 -27.20
CA GLU A 328 2.31 -10.41 -26.80
C GLU A 328 1.75 -9.06 -26.32
N VAL A 329 1.28 -8.25 -27.25
CA VAL A 329 0.50 -7.03 -26.99
C VAL A 329 -0.82 -7.10 -27.75
N ASN A 330 -1.87 -6.44 -27.22
CA ASN A 330 -3.17 -6.41 -27.85
C ASN A 330 -3.64 -4.96 -28.03
N PRO A 331 -3.59 -4.40 -29.27
CA PRO A 331 -4.06 -3.04 -29.55
C PRO A 331 -5.53 -2.85 -29.17
N VAL A 332 -5.85 -1.74 -28.53
CA VAL A 332 -7.17 -1.39 -27.98
C VAL A 332 -7.80 -0.23 -28.71
N SER A 333 -7.02 0.81 -28.98
CA SER A 333 -7.48 2.01 -29.67
C SER A 333 -6.33 2.71 -30.39
N ILE A 334 -6.69 3.53 -31.39
CA ILE A 334 -5.77 4.44 -32.05
C ILE A 334 -6.26 5.86 -31.78
N ASP A 335 -5.39 6.72 -31.27
CA ASP A 335 -5.66 8.14 -31.14
C ASP A 335 -5.17 8.87 -32.40
N THR A 336 -6.09 9.59 -33.03
CA THR A 336 -5.84 10.43 -34.20
C THR A 336 -6.45 11.81 -33.95
N ASP A 337 -5.63 12.78 -33.55
CA ASP A 337 -6.04 14.18 -33.36
C ASP A 337 -7.29 14.35 -32.46
N GLY A 338 -7.33 13.61 -31.35
CA GLY A 338 -8.42 13.67 -30.36
C GLY A 338 -9.65 12.80 -30.70
N THR A 339 -9.53 11.89 -31.68
CA THR A 339 -10.55 10.89 -31.98
C THR A 339 -10.01 9.50 -31.68
N PHE A 340 -10.68 8.77 -30.78
CA PHE A 340 -10.35 7.37 -30.51
C PHE A 340 -11.03 6.42 -31.48
N ILE A 341 -10.23 5.72 -32.30
CA ILE A 341 -10.70 4.58 -33.09
C ILE A 341 -10.70 3.37 -32.16
N LYS A 342 -11.88 2.86 -31.82
CA LYS A 342 -12.08 1.78 -30.85
C LYS A 342 -11.93 0.41 -31.50
N LEU A 343 -10.76 -0.19 -31.40
CA LEU A 343 -10.43 -1.44 -32.09
C LEU A 343 -11.20 -2.64 -31.57
N LEU A 344 -11.56 -2.66 -30.28
CA LEU A 344 -12.29 -3.77 -29.65
C LEU A 344 -13.77 -3.83 -30.04
N GLU A 345 -14.33 -2.74 -30.57
CA GLU A 345 -15.73 -2.69 -31.03
C GLU A 345 -15.92 -3.22 -32.46
N SER A 346 -14.84 -3.46 -33.21
CA SER A 346 -14.88 -3.85 -34.63
C SER A 346 -15.42 -5.26 -34.87
N GLY A 347 -15.47 -6.12 -33.87
CA GLY A 347 -15.96 -7.52 -33.98
C GLY A 347 -15.04 -8.47 -34.75
N ALA A 348 -13.93 -7.99 -35.29
CA ALA A 348 -12.91 -8.77 -36.00
C ALA A 348 -11.50 -8.27 -35.60
N PRO A 349 -10.48 -9.14 -35.59
CA PRO A 349 -9.09 -8.71 -35.46
C PRO A 349 -8.73 -7.69 -36.53
N ILE A 350 -8.14 -6.57 -36.12
CA ILE A 350 -7.70 -5.51 -37.02
C ILE A 350 -6.24 -5.76 -37.37
N ASP A 351 -5.93 -5.79 -38.67
CA ASP A 351 -4.55 -5.70 -39.14
C ASP A 351 -4.06 -4.26 -38.97
N LEU A 352 -3.34 -4.02 -37.88
CA LEU A 352 -2.80 -2.70 -37.55
C LEU A 352 -1.81 -2.20 -38.64
N ALA A 353 -1.07 -3.10 -39.27
CA ALA A 353 -0.12 -2.75 -40.32
C ALA A 353 -0.81 -2.23 -41.61
N ALA A 354 -1.99 -2.78 -41.92
CA ALA A 354 -2.80 -2.36 -43.06
C ALA A 354 -3.77 -1.20 -42.75
N HIS A 355 -3.88 -0.79 -41.49
CA HIS A 355 -4.78 0.29 -41.08
C HIS A 355 -4.30 1.65 -41.64
N GLU A 356 -5.24 2.47 -42.10
CA GLU A 356 -4.94 3.75 -42.80
C GLU A 356 -4.39 4.87 -41.92
N SER A 357 -4.47 4.74 -40.58
CA SER A 357 -3.93 5.73 -39.66
C SER A 357 -2.43 5.95 -39.88
N PRO A 358 -1.92 7.18 -39.59
CA PRO A 358 -0.49 7.50 -39.70
C PRO A 358 0.39 6.60 -38.82
N ASP A 359 1.63 6.38 -39.18
CA ASP A 359 2.62 5.59 -38.45
C ASP A 359 2.95 6.21 -37.06
N GLU A 360 2.80 7.53 -36.94
CA GLU A 360 3.00 8.31 -35.72
C GLU A 360 1.77 8.31 -34.79
N ALA A 361 0.60 7.86 -35.29
CA ALA A 361 -0.62 7.80 -34.47
C ALA A 361 -0.36 6.98 -33.22
N TRP A 362 -0.88 7.46 -32.08
CA TRP A 362 -0.72 6.78 -30.79
C TRP A 362 -1.64 5.58 -30.71
N VAL A 363 -1.09 4.43 -30.35
CA VAL A 363 -1.83 3.18 -30.19
C VAL A 363 -1.79 2.78 -28.72
N ASN A 364 -2.95 2.74 -28.10
CA ASN A 364 -3.12 2.14 -26.78
C ASN A 364 -3.23 0.62 -26.91
N MET A 365 -2.56 -0.11 -26.04
CA MET A 365 -2.49 -1.57 -26.11
C MET A 365 -2.42 -2.21 -24.73
N TYR A 366 -3.07 -3.36 -24.56
CA TYR A 366 -2.78 -4.23 -23.42
C TYR A 366 -1.35 -4.75 -23.53
N ARG A 367 -0.69 -4.83 -22.38
CA ARG A 367 0.68 -5.31 -22.24
C ARG A 367 0.85 -6.11 -20.95
N ARG A 368 1.98 -6.76 -20.80
CA ARG A 368 2.30 -7.58 -19.62
C ARG A 368 3.56 -7.04 -18.96
N ASP A 369 3.52 -6.86 -17.65
CA ASP A 369 4.65 -6.36 -16.85
C ASP A 369 4.67 -7.09 -15.49
N ASP A 370 5.76 -6.94 -14.74
CA ASP A 370 5.83 -7.34 -13.32
C ASP A 370 5.23 -6.20 -12.49
N VAL A 371 4.13 -6.48 -11.83
CA VAL A 371 3.42 -5.48 -11.02
C VAL A 371 3.21 -5.99 -9.60
N CYS A 372 3.49 -5.14 -8.62
CA CYS A 372 3.16 -5.40 -7.22
C CYS A 372 2.44 -4.20 -6.60
N ALA A 373 1.62 -4.46 -5.59
CA ALA A 373 0.94 -3.41 -4.85
C ALA A 373 0.75 -3.76 -3.38
N THR A 374 0.80 -2.73 -2.51
CA THR A 374 0.35 -2.76 -1.12
C THR A 374 -0.88 -1.89 -1.02
N ALA A 375 -2.06 -2.49 -0.87
CA ALA A 375 -3.31 -1.76 -0.62
C ALA A 375 -3.49 -1.50 0.87
N LEU A 376 -3.90 -0.28 1.21
CA LEU A 376 -4.13 0.22 2.55
C LEU A 376 -5.62 0.57 2.69
N PHE A 377 -6.29 0.07 3.73
CA PHE A 377 -7.71 0.35 3.93
C PHE A 377 -8.13 0.18 5.39
N TYR A 378 -9.30 0.69 5.72
CA TYR A 378 -9.98 0.41 6.98
C TYR A 378 -11.21 -0.47 6.74
N LEU A 379 -11.50 -1.37 7.70
CA LEU A 379 -12.62 -2.30 7.65
C LEU A 379 -13.28 -2.43 9.03
N ASP A 380 -14.57 -2.71 9.08
CA ASP A 380 -15.33 -2.90 10.31
C ASP A 380 -15.06 -4.25 11.02
N ALA A 381 -14.31 -5.13 10.39
CA ALA A 381 -13.90 -6.44 10.91
C ALA A 381 -12.40 -6.49 11.22
N PRO A 382 -11.94 -7.25 12.24
CA PRO A 382 -10.52 -7.40 12.60
C PRO A 382 -9.74 -8.29 11.62
N LYS A 383 -10.41 -8.92 10.64
CA LYS A 383 -9.84 -9.72 9.53
C LYS A 383 -10.48 -9.30 8.22
N ASN A 384 -9.75 -9.42 7.11
CA ASN A 384 -10.23 -9.06 5.78
C ASN A 384 -10.68 -10.26 4.91
N GLY A 385 -10.40 -11.50 5.33
CA GLY A 385 -10.77 -12.71 4.59
C GLY A 385 -9.99 -12.94 3.30
N LEU A 386 -8.98 -12.11 2.99
CA LEU A 386 -8.15 -12.27 1.80
C LEU A 386 -7.10 -13.38 1.99
N PRO A 387 -6.56 -13.94 0.89
CA PRO A 387 -5.43 -14.87 0.96
C PRO A 387 -4.26 -14.28 1.73
N GLY A 388 -3.51 -15.12 2.43
CA GLY A 388 -2.28 -14.73 3.13
C GLY A 388 -1.21 -14.23 2.16
N LEU A 389 -0.15 -13.63 2.72
CA LEU A 389 1.00 -13.15 1.96
C LEU A 389 1.62 -14.29 1.13
N ALA A 390 1.94 -14.00 -0.12
CA ALA A 390 2.59 -14.94 -1.03
C ALA A 390 3.88 -15.53 -0.42
N PRO A 391 4.25 -16.77 -0.78
CA PRO A 391 5.53 -17.39 -0.38
C PRO A 391 6.73 -16.50 -0.70
N VAL A 392 7.79 -16.62 0.08
CA VAL A 392 8.96 -15.73 -0.01
C VAL A 392 9.64 -15.77 -1.38
N ASP A 393 9.74 -16.93 -1.99
CA ASP A 393 10.32 -17.13 -3.33
C ASP A 393 9.58 -16.31 -4.41
N LEU A 394 8.24 -16.23 -4.34
CA LEU A 394 7.47 -15.38 -5.24
C LEU A 394 7.64 -13.88 -4.93
N ARG A 395 7.81 -13.53 -3.65
CA ARG A 395 8.02 -12.13 -3.25
C ARG A 395 9.35 -11.57 -3.76
N VAL A 396 10.41 -12.41 -3.78
CA VAL A 396 11.78 -12.00 -4.11
C VAL A 396 12.19 -12.37 -5.53
N ALA A 397 11.39 -13.11 -6.30
CA ALA A 397 11.71 -13.52 -7.66
C ALA A 397 12.18 -12.35 -8.53
N GLY A 398 13.29 -12.49 -9.24
CA GLY A 398 13.85 -11.48 -10.14
C GLY A 398 14.45 -10.24 -9.44
N LEU A 399 14.43 -10.18 -8.09
CA LEU A 399 15.12 -9.11 -7.39
C LEU A 399 16.63 -9.34 -7.39
N PRO A 400 17.44 -8.27 -7.49
CA PRO A 400 18.88 -8.40 -7.46
C PRO A 400 19.34 -9.02 -6.14
N GLU A 401 20.27 -9.98 -6.23
CA GLU A 401 20.98 -10.46 -5.07
C GLU A 401 21.86 -9.35 -4.46
N ARG A 402 22.21 -9.52 -3.19
CA ARG A 402 23.06 -8.56 -2.47
C ARG A 402 24.34 -8.25 -3.26
N THR A 403 24.44 -7.08 -3.84
CA THR A 403 25.73 -6.46 -4.13
C THR A 403 26.32 -6.03 -2.79
N GLN A 404 27.60 -6.35 -2.52
CA GLN A 404 28.30 -6.20 -1.23
C GLN A 404 27.93 -4.97 -0.38
N PRO A 405 28.07 -5.03 0.97
CA PRO A 405 27.64 -3.96 1.85
C PRO A 405 28.32 -2.64 1.46
N GLU A 406 27.53 -1.60 1.29
CA GLU A 406 28.05 -0.23 1.40
C GLU A 406 28.67 -0.07 2.80
N LYS A 407 29.95 0.30 2.82
CA LYS A 407 30.74 0.48 4.05
C LYS A 407 30.23 1.66 4.88
#